data_6f97289cc29b0e44eb219f1a24659de5
#
_entry.id   6f97289cc29b0e44eb219f1a24659de5
#
_cell.length_a   1.000
_cell.length_b   1.000
_cell.length_c   1.000
_cell.angle_alpha   90.00
_cell.angle_beta   90.00
_cell.angle_gamma   90.00
#
_symmetry.space_group_name_H-M   'P 1'
#
loop_
_entity.id
_entity.type
_entity.pdbx_description
1 polymer ?
#
loop_
_entity_poly.entity_id
_entity_poly.type
_entity_poly.pdbx_seq_one_letter_code
_entity_poly.pdbx_strand_id
1 'polypeptide(L)'
;MVRGIDHIELVVRDVEQFASLFESMGFEVILRTPHHGGSIEVKLPGEGQTIFELHSVEGEENPGVNHIAFGCDNVHETYEAMKKKGIVFEKAPFLVPATGRLIANFRDPDGWRLQLVDAKRSTDIKEDTRPEQGRESDVYRQKPKF
;
A
#
# COMPACT_ATOMS: atom_id res chain seq x y z
N MET A 1 16.02 8.38 -2.45
CA MET A 1 14.91 9.27 -2.91
C MET A 1 13.82 8.48 -3.61
N VAL A 2 12.67 9.09 -3.83
CA VAL A 2 11.57 8.49 -4.59
C VAL A 2 11.99 8.24 -6.04
N ARG A 3 11.62 7.06 -6.58
CA ARG A 3 11.94 6.62 -7.95
C ARG A 3 10.71 6.61 -8.87
N GLY A 4 9.51 6.48 -8.30
CA GLY A 4 8.26 6.44 -9.05
C GLY A 4 7.13 5.90 -8.20
N ILE A 5 5.97 5.69 -8.82
CA ILE A 5 4.84 5.03 -8.18
C ILE A 5 5.14 3.53 -8.16
N ASP A 6 5.16 2.93 -6.98
CA ASP A 6 5.31 1.49 -6.79
C ASP A 6 3.95 0.79 -6.92
N HIS A 7 3.00 1.19 -6.09
CA HIS A 7 1.65 0.63 -6.14
C HIS A 7 0.57 1.64 -5.74
N ILE A 8 -0.64 1.32 -6.14
CA ILE A 8 -1.87 1.98 -5.70
C ILE A 8 -2.72 0.91 -5.03
N GLU A 9 -3.06 1.11 -3.76
CA GLU A 9 -3.96 0.20 -3.05
C GLU A 9 -5.42 0.62 -3.24
N LEU A 10 -6.24 -0.33 -3.65
CA LEU A 10 -7.67 -0.17 -3.81
C LEU A 10 -8.41 -1.05 -2.81
N VAL A 11 -9.29 -0.42 -2.03
CA VAL A 11 -10.28 -1.13 -1.22
C VAL A 11 -11.49 -1.41 -2.08
N VAL A 12 -11.86 -2.68 -2.21
CA VAL A 12 -12.94 -3.13 -3.10
C VAL A 12 -13.89 -4.08 -2.35
N ARG A 13 -15.13 -4.20 -2.82
CA ARG A 13 -16.10 -5.10 -2.18
C ARG A 13 -15.83 -6.58 -2.51
N ASP A 14 -15.34 -6.86 -3.69
CA ASP A 14 -15.05 -8.21 -4.18
C ASP A 14 -13.72 -8.20 -4.94
N VAL A 15 -12.67 -8.71 -4.29
CA VAL A 15 -11.32 -8.70 -4.86
C VAL A 15 -11.20 -9.57 -6.12
N GLU A 16 -11.90 -10.70 -6.19
CA GLU A 16 -11.85 -11.59 -7.34
C GLU A 16 -12.56 -10.97 -8.54
N GLN A 17 -13.69 -10.31 -8.32
CA GLN A 17 -14.39 -9.58 -9.38
C GLN A 17 -13.52 -8.45 -9.95
N PHE A 18 -12.85 -7.70 -9.08
CA PHE A 18 -11.94 -6.63 -9.51
C PHE A 18 -10.69 -7.18 -10.20
N ALA A 19 -10.09 -8.26 -9.68
CA ALA A 19 -8.97 -8.91 -10.36
C ALA A 19 -9.37 -9.35 -11.79
N SER A 20 -10.52 -9.99 -11.95
CA SER A 20 -11.05 -10.39 -13.25
C SER A 20 -11.29 -9.19 -14.19
N LEU A 21 -11.77 -8.06 -13.64
CA LEU A 21 -11.90 -6.83 -14.41
C LEU A 21 -10.53 -6.34 -14.91
N PHE A 22 -9.52 -6.31 -14.05
CA PHE A 22 -8.16 -5.91 -14.43
C PHE A 22 -7.55 -6.88 -15.46
N GLU A 23 -7.75 -8.19 -15.29
CA GLU A 23 -7.31 -9.18 -16.28
C GLU A 23 -7.95 -8.95 -17.65
N SER A 24 -9.23 -8.56 -17.68
CA SER A 24 -9.91 -8.22 -18.95
C SER A 24 -9.32 -6.99 -19.64
N MET A 25 -8.60 -6.14 -18.93
CA MET A 25 -7.85 -5.00 -19.48
C MET A 25 -6.39 -5.35 -19.84
N GLY A 26 -5.97 -6.60 -19.65
CA GLY A 26 -4.61 -7.06 -19.96
C GLY A 26 -3.65 -7.05 -18.77
N PHE A 27 -4.14 -6.84 -17.56
CA PHE A 27 -3.32 -7.01 -16.35
C PHE A 27 -3.13 -8.49 -16.04
N GLU A 28 -2.07 -8.79 -15.31
CA GLU A 28 -1.76 -10.12 -14.81
C GLU A 28 -1.77 -10.10 -13.29
N VAL A 29 -2.34 -11.15 -12.68
CA VAL A 29 -2.20 -11.39 -11.25
C VAL A 29 -0.75 -11.81 -10.99
N ILE A 30 -0.01 -10.99 -10.24
CA ILE A 30 1.41 -11.23 -9.96
C ILE A 30 1.65 -11.80 -8.56
N LEU A 31 0.73 -11.57 -7.63
CA LEU A 31 0.89 -12.04 -6.26
C LEU A 31 -0.47 -12.09 -5.55
N ARG A 32 -0.59 -13.07 -4.65
CA ARG A 32 -1.63 -13.14 -3.63
C ARG A 32 -0.96 -13.13 -2.27
N THR A 33 -1.40 -12.26 -1.37
CA THR A 33 -0.84 -12.13 -0.02
C THR A 33 -1.90 -12.35 1.05
N PRO A 34 -1.52 -12.72 2.29
CA PRO A 34 -2.45 -12.79 3.41
C PRO A 34 -2.78 -11.42 4.01
N HIS A 35 -2.30 -10.33 3.42
CA HIS A 35 -2.52 -8.98 3.89
C HIS A 35 -4.02 -8.63 3.87
N HIS A 36 -4.54 -8.02 4.93
CA HIS A 36 -5.96 -7.67 5.09
C HIS A 36 -6.92 -8.85 4.81
N GLY A 37 -6.58 -10.04 5.31
CA GLY A 37 -7.41 -11.23 5.08
C GLY A 37 -7.35 -11.82 3.66
N GLY A 38 -6.49 -11.27 2.82
CA GLY A 38 -6.23 -11.68 1.45
C GLY A 38 -6.24 -10.51 0.48
N SER A 39 -5.09 -10.25 -0.14
CA SER A 39 -4.94 -9.22 -1.17
C SER A 39 -4.49 -9.85 -2.48
N ILE A 40 -4.84 -9.22 -3.58
CA ILE A 40 -4.42 -9.58 -4.93
C ILE A 40 -3.66 -8.41 -5.53
N GLU A 41 -2.44 -8.65 -5.98
CA GLU A 41 -1.68 -7.68 -6.75
C GLU A 41 -1.78 -7.98 -8.24
N VAL A 42 -2.13 -6.96 -9.01
CA VAL A 42 -2.21 -7.03 -10.47
C VAL A 42 -1.33 -5.96 -11.09
N LYS A 43 -0.76 -6.26 -12.26
CA LYS A 43 0.14 -5.36 -12.97
C LYS A 43 0.04 -5.60 -14.48
N LEU A 44 0.22 -4.57 -15.29
CA LEU A 44 0.45 -4.75 -16.73
C LEU A 44 1.79 -5.46 -16.99
N PRO A 45 1.90 -6.24 -18.07
CA PRO A 45 3.18 -6.80 -18.49
C PRO A 45 4.23 -5.72 -18.72
N GLY A 46 5.50 -6.05 -18.47
CA GLY A 46 6.64 -5.18 -18.68
C GLY A 46 7.27 -4.62 -17.40
N GLU A 47 8.40 -3.95 -17.57
CA GLU A 47 9.13 -3.31 -16.48
C GLU A 47 8.54 -1.94 -16.14
N GLY A 48 8.73 -1.51 -14.90
CA GLY A 48 8.34 -0.18 -14.43
C GLY A 48 6.84 0.08 -14.35
N GLN A 49 6.00 -0.93 -14.52
CA GLN A 49 4.55 -0.80 -14.43
C GLN A 49 4.10 -0.70 -12.97
N THR A 50 3.16 0.19 -12.71
CA THR A 50 2.54 0.36 -11.39
C THR A 50 1.73 -0.88 -11.03
N ILE A 51 1.88 -1.33 -9.79
CA ILE A 51 1.07 -2.41 -9.22
C ILE A 51 -0.23 -1.82 -8.68
N PHE A 52 -1.34 -2.52 -8.89
CA PHE A 52 -2.57 -2.30 -8.13
C PHE A 52 -2.72 -3.41 -7.11
N GLU A 53 -2.75 -3.04 -5.83
CA GLU A 53 -3.03 -3.94 -4.72
C GLU A 53 -4.51 -3.84 -4.38
N LEU A 54 -5.21 -4.96 -4.46
CA LEU A 54 -6.64 -5.05 -4.21
C LEU A 54 -6.88 -5.76 -2.88
N HIS A 55 -7.64 -5.17 -1.98
CA HIS A 55 -8.13 -5.89 -0.80
C HIS A 55 -9.60 -5.61 -0.53
N SER A 56 -10.24 -6.55 0.17
CA SER A 56 -11.65 -6.41 0.54
C SER A 56 -11.85 -5.33 1.58
N VAL A 57 -13.02 -4.68 1.52
CA VAL A 57 -13.47 -3.77 2.58
C VAL A 57 -13.41 -4.48 3.94
N GLU A 58 -12.72 -3.89 4.89
CA GLU A 58 -12.71 -4.30 6.30
C GLU A 58 -13.36 -3.21 7.17
N GLY A 59 -14.25 -3.62 8.08
CA GLY A 59 -14.88 -2.69 9.01
C GLY A 59 -15.62 -1.55 8.30
N GLU A 60 -15.30 -0.30 8.68
CA GLU A 60 -15.91 0.92 8.10
C GLU A 60 -15.10 1.54 6.96
N GLU A 61 -14.23 0.79 6.33
CA GLU A 61 -13.49 1.27 5.15
C GLU A 61 -14.44 1.70 4.04
N ASN A 62 -14.06 2.76 3.34
CA ASN A 62 -14.75 3.13 2.12
C ASN A 62 -14.08 2.47 0.92
N PRO A 63 -14.83 1.85 0.00
CA PRO A 63 -14.29 1.47 -1.29
C PRO A 63 -13.66 2.66 -2.01
N GLY A 64 -12.53 2.40 -2.66
CA GLY A 64 -11.78 3.42 -3.39
C GLY A 64 -10.28 3.32 -3.18
N VAL A 65 -9.57 4.39 -3.53
CA VAL A 65 -8.11 4.46 -3.31
C VAL A 65 -7.82 4.57 -1.83
N ASN A 66 -7.05 3.61 -1.31
CA ASN A 66 -6.57 3.61 0.06
C ASN A 66 -5.34 4.50 0.20
N HIS A 67 -4.33 4.25 -0.60
CA HIS A 67 -3.13 5.08 -0.66
C HIS A 67 -2.39 4.90 -2.00
N ILE A 68 -1.46 5.83 -2.24
CA ILE A 68 -0.49 5.75 -3.31
C ILE A 68 0.88 5.56 -2.66
N ALA A 69 1.60 4.51 -3.06
CA ALA A 69 2.92 4.21 -2.58
C ALA A 69 4.00 4.59 -3.58
N PHE A 70 5.00 5.29 -3.09
CA PHE A 70 6.17 5.70 -3.86
C PHE A 70 7.35 4.81 -3.53
N GLY A 71 7.87 4.15 -4.55
CA GLY A 71 9.07 3.32 -4.45
C GLY A 71 10.33 4.17 -4.26
N CYS A 72 11.18 3.75 -3.35
CA CYS A 72 12.49 4.35 -3.14
C CYS A 72 13.56 3.28 -2.89
N ASP A 73 14.83 3.66 -3.06
CA ASP A 73 15.94 2.73 -2.87
C ASP A 73 16.12 2.35 -1.41
N ASN A 74 15.83 3.28 -0.49
CA ASN A 74 15.96 3.11 0.94
C ASN A 74 14.91 3.98 1.65
N VAL A 75 13.94 3.34 2.29
CA VAL A 75 12.87 4.02 3.01
C VAL A 75 13.39 4.82 4.18
N HIS A 76 14.34 4.29 4.95
CA HIS A 76 14.88 5.00 6.12
C HIS A 76 15.59 6.30 5.73
N GLU A 77 16.43 6.27 4.71
CA GLU A 77 17.13 7.46 4.23
C GLU A 77 16.16 8.49 3.65
N THR A 78 15.19 8.04 2.86
CA THR A 78 14.18 8.92 2.27
C THR A 78 13.30 9.54 3.35
N TYR A 79 12.86 8.76 4.33
CA TYR A 79 12.12 9.20 5.50
C TYR A 79 12.86 10.31 6.26
N GLU A 80 14.15 10.08 6.61
CA GLU A 80 14.95 11.09 7.32
C GLU A 80 15.16 12.37 6.49
N ALA A 81 15.40 12.23 5.20
CA ALA A 81 15.54 13.38 4.30
C ALA A 81 14.24 14.19 4.19
N MET A 82 13.08 13.54 4.15
CA MET A 82 11.78 14.21 4.09
C MET A 82 11.40 14.86 5.42
N LYS A 83 11.70 14.24 6.56
CA LYS A 83 11.53 14.84 7.89
C LYS A 83 12.31 16.15 8.03
N LYS A 84 13.54 16.18 7.55
CA LYS A 84 14.37 17.40 7.55
C LYS A 84 13.75 18.54 6.71
N LYS A 85 12.88 18.20 5.74
CA LYS A 85 12.12 19.15 4.93
C LYS A 85 10.75 19.50 5.54
N GLY A 86 10.45 19.02 6.75
CA GLY A 86 9.22 19.33 7.46
C GLY A 86 8.05 18.39 7.19
N ILE A 87 8.26 17.30 6.46
CA ILE A 87 7.20 16.31 6.25
C ILE A 87 6.97 15.52 7.54
N VAL A 88 5.71 15.44 7.95
CA VAL A 88 5.27 14.72 9.14
C VAL A 88 4.81 13.32 8.75
N PHE A 89 5.44 12.31 9.34
CA PHE A 89 5.08 10.92 9.16
C PHE A 89 4.21 10.44 10.32
N GLU A 90 3.34 9.48 10.07
CA GLU A 90 2.47 8.89 11.10
C GLU A 90 3.29 8.12 12.15
N LYS A 91 4.32 7.41 11.71
CA LYS A 91 5.30 6.69 12.53
C LYS A 91 6.60 6.45 11.76
N ALA A 92 7.64 5.98 12.47
CA ALA A 92 8.89 5.57 11.84
C ALA A 92 8.67 4.40 10.86
N PRO A 93 9.57 4.19 9.88
CA PRO A 93 9.50 3.07 8.97
C PRO A 93 9.35 1.72 9.68
N PHE A 94 8.49 0.86 9.16
CA PHE A 94 8.21 -0.47 9.71
C PHE A 94 7.96 -1.51 8.63
N LEU A 95 8.27 -2.76 8.95
CA LEU A 95 8.01 -3.90 8.08
C LEU A 95 6.55 -4.35 8.21
N VAL A 96 5.91 -4.59 7.07
CA VAL A 96 4.61 -5.27 6.98
C VAL A 96 4.87 -6.74 6.68
N PRO A 97 4.69 -7.65 7.68
CA PRO A 97 5.08 -9.06 7.50
C PRO A 97 4.32 -9.76 6.38
N ALA A 98 3.03 -9.45 6.22
CA ALA A 98 2.17 -10.08 5.22
C ALA A 98 2.57 -9.77 3.77
N THR A 99 3.26 -8.65 3.54
CA THR A 99 3.70 -8.25 2.19
C THR A 99 5.22 -8.29 2.02
N GLY A 100 5.97 -8.40 3.12
CA GLY A 100 7.43 -8.32 3.12
C GLY A 100 7.95 -6.92 2.73
N ARG A 101 7.12 -5.88 2.86
CA ARG A 101 7.47 -4.50 2.47
C ARG A 101 7.84 -3.67 3.68
N LEU A 102 8.95 -2.92 3.59
CA LEU A 102 9.29 -1.85 4.52
C LEU A 102 8.62 -0.57 4.05
N ILE A 103 7.81 0.04 4.90
CA ILE A 103 6.99 1.20 4.55
C ILE A 103 7.10 2.34 5.57
N ALA A 104 6.73 3.56 5.14
CA ALA A 104 6.49 4.70 6.02
C ALA A 104 5.32 5.52 5.47
N ASN A 105 4.30 5.76 6.29
CA ASN A 105 3.10 6.48 5.92
C ASN A 105 3.17 7.95 6.32
N PHE A 106 2.69 8.80 5.44
CA PHE A 106 2.50 10.23 5.68
C PHE A 106 1.23 10.72 4.97
N ARG A 107 0.87 11.97 5.19
CA ARG A 107 -0.31 12.55 4.56
C ARG A 107 0.04 13.80 3.77
N ASP A 108 -0.68 14.00 2.70
CA ASP A 108 -0.65 15.26 1.96
C ASP A 108 -1.41 16.37 2.74
N PRO A 109 -1.38 17.62 2.26
CA PRO A 109 -2.07 18.74 2.93
C PRO A 109 -3.59 18.54 3.10
N ASP A 110 -4.23 17.77 2.22
CA ASP A 110 -5.66 17.47 2.29
C ASP A 110 -5.99 16.23 3.14
N GLY A 111 -4.95 15.55 3.66
CA GLY A 111 -5.10 14.41 4.54
C GLY A 111 -5.13 13.05 3.83
N TRP A 112 -4.87 12.98 2.52
CA TRP A 112 -4.75 11.73 1.80
C TRP A 112 -3.51 10.96 2.24
N ARG A 113 -3.65 9.65 2.38
CA ARG A 113 -2.52 8.78 2.72
C ARG A 113 -1.60 8.60 1.53
N LEU A 114 -0.32 8.87 1.78
CA LEU A 114 0.79 8.58 0.90
C LEU A 114 1.76 7.66 1.64
N GLN A 115 2.51 6.86 0.91
CA GLN A 115 3.40 5.89 1.49
C GLN A 115 4.76 5.90 0.79
N LEU A 116 5.83 5.76 1.55
CA LEU A 116 7.13 5.32 1.03
C LEU A 116 7.22 3.82 1.15
N VAL A 117 7.83 3.16 0.18
CA VAL A 117 8.05 1.72 0.19
C VAL A 117 9.41 1.38 -0.42
N ASP A 118 10.12 0.42 0.15
CA ASP A 118 11.34 -0.10 -0.46
C ASP A 118 11.01 -0.88 -1.74
N ALA A 119 11.81 -0.64 -2.79
CA ALA A 119 11.71 -1.38 -4.05
C ALA A 119 11.96 -2.89 -3.86
N LYS A 120 12.77 -3.25 -2.85
CA LYS A 120 13.05 -4.65 -2.50
C LYS A 120 12.00 -5.18 -1.54
N ARG A 121 11.37 -6.28 -1.95
CA ARG A 121 10.43 -7.03 -1.10
C ARG A 121 11.17 -8.16 -0.37
N SER A 122 10.86 -8.37 0.91
CA SER A 122 11.26 -9.59 1.61
C SER A 122 10.57 -10.80 0.97
N THR A 123 11.26 -11.92 0.89
CA THR A 123 10.69 -13.21 0.47
C THR A 123 10.00 -13.97 1.60
N ASP A 124 10.18 -13.51 2.84
CA ASP A 124 9.58 -14.11 4.04
C ASP A 124 8.23 -13.46 4.34
N ILE A 125 7.23 -13.78 3.52
CA ILE A 125 5.86 -13.30 3.67
C ILE A 125 5.17 -14.13 4.76
N LYS A 126 4.62 -13.46 5.78
CA LYS A 126 3.94 -14.07 6.91
C LYS A 126 2.53 -13.53 7.05
N GLU A 127 1.67 -14.33 7.71
CA GLU A 127 0.34 -13.86 8.10
C GLU A 127 0.44 -12.57 8.93
N ASP A 128 -0.45 -11.63 8.65
CA ASP A 128 -0.53 -10.39 9.41
C ASP A 128 -1.21 -10.66 10.77
N THR A 129 -0.38 -10.75 11.80
CA THR A 129 -0.81 -11.01 13.18
C THR A 129 -1.05 -9.73 13.99
N ARG A 130 -0.99 -8.54 13.37
CA ARG A 130 -1.26 -7.28 14.07
C ARG A 130 -2.69 -7.29 14.60
N PRO A 131 -2.93 -6.70 15.79
CA PRO A 131 -4.29 -6.54 16.30
C PRO A 131 -5.18 -5.83 15.29
N GLU A 132 -6.42 -6.26 15.18
CA GLU A 132 -7.41 -5.69 14.24
C GLU A 132 -7.55 -4.17 14.41
N GLN A 133 -7.53 -3.68 15.66
CA GLN A 133 -7.49 -2.25 15.98
C GLN A 133 -6.30 -1.50 15.37
N GLY A 134 -5.14 -2.14 15.26
CA GLY A 134 -3.98 -1.55 14.60
C GLY A 134 -4.16 -1.47 13.09
N ARG A 135 -4.82 -2.46 12.51
CA ARG A 135 -5.17 -2.49 11.09
C ARG A 135 -6.24 -1.46 10.75
N GLU A 136 -7.29 -1.38 11.54
CA GLU A 136 -8.35 -0.37 11.40
C GLU A 136 -7.80 1.05 11.50
N SER A 137 -6.93 1.33 12.47
CA SER A 137 -6.37 2.68 12.63
C SER A 137 -5.53 3.11 11.44
N ASP A 138 -4.91 2.17 10.74
CA ASP A 138 -4.13 2.45 9.53
C ASP A 138 -5.03 2.78 8.34
N VAL A 139 -6.26 2.29 8.32
CA VAL A 139 -7.23 2.44 7.23
C VAL A 139 -8.22 3.58 7.48
N TYR A 140 -8.68 3.74 8.70
CA TYR A 140 -9.73 4.70 9.09
C TYR A 140 -9.40 6.18 8.85
N ARG A 141 -8.14 6.50 8.87
CA ARG A 141 -7.67 7.87 8.77
C ARG A 141 -7.63 8.41 7.35
N GLN A 142 -8.26 7.73 6.42
CA GLN A 142 -8.19 8.07 5.02
C GLN A 142 -9.34 8.90 4.51
N LYS A 143 -10.37 9.15 5.33
CA LYS A 143 -11.36 10.13 4.96
C LYS A 143 -10.69 11.49 4.96
N PRO A 144 -10.61 12.18 3.80
CA PRO A 144 -10.23 13.57 3.80
C PRO A 144 -11.14 14.30 4.77
N LYS A 145 -10.59 15.14 5.61
CA LYS A 145 -11.37 16.07 6.43
C LYS A 145 -11.78 17.23 5.53
N PHE A 146 -12.82 17.03 4.77
CA PHE A 146 -13.49 18.13 4.09
C PHE A 146 -14.55 18.72 4.98
#